data_21b470820adc095fd8b294b71231d898
#
_entry.id   21b470820adc095fd8b294b71231d898
#
_cell.length_a   1.000
_cell.length_b   1.000
_cell.length_c   1.000
_cell.angle_alpha   90.00
_cell.angle_beta   90.00
_cell.angle_gamma   90.00
#
_symmetry.space_group_name_H-M   'P 1'
#
loop_
_entity.id
_entity.type
_entity.pdbx_description
1 polymer ?
#
loop_
_entity_poly.entity_id
_entity_poly.type
_entity_poly.pdbx_seq_one_letter_code
_entity_poly.pdbx_strand_id
1 'polypeptide(L)'
;SMSWDMKREKWLRHIDDITMLKLRTGYGCSGNLGGISSYTTMNTVRQNGIVSINSSSTVTMGMIRNNNPDLKWETRSTWNIGADVGLWNNRLVMTAEYYYSKTTDMLYAYDVPVPPFAYDKLLANIGSMSNQGLEIGFSVTPVQKKDMELNINMNLAWQKNKLLSLSGEYEGMQMSAADVTAMGGLSGAGQHGGYNNVVYQIVGQPLGVFYLPHCKG
;
A
#
# COMPACT_ATOMS: atom_id res chain seq x y z
N SER A 1 7.52 -20.39 2.40
CA SER A 1 7.09 -20.43 3.82
C SER A 1 7.68 -21.64 4.53
N MET A 2 7.93 -21.49 5.80
CA MET A 2 8.39 -22.55 6.71
C MET A 2 7.46 -22.60 7.91
N SER A 3 7.25 -23.80 8.45
CA SER A 3 6.49 -24.00 9.68
C SER A 3 7.14 -25.09 10.53
N TRP A 4 7.21 -24.84 11.83
CA TRP A 4 7.76 -25.76 12.81
C TRP A 4 6.72 -26.10 13.85
N ASP A 5 6.36 -27.38 13.91
CA ASP A 5 5.44 -27.92 14.92
C ASP A 5 6.24 -28.31 16.15
N MET A 6 6.38 -27.37 17.09
CA MET A 6 7.16 -27.55 18.31
C MET A 6 6.54 -28.57 19.27
N LYS A 7 5.21 -28.81 19.20
CA LYS A 7 4.55 -29.81 20.06
C LYS A 7 5.06 -31.23 19.80
N ARG A 8 5.60 -31.52 18.62
CA ARG A 8 6.18 -32.83 18.27
C ARG A 8 7.56 -33.07 18.85
N GLU A 9 8.21 -32.02 19.35
CA GLU A 9 9.55 -32.11 19.93
C GLU A 9 9.53 -32.84 21.27
N LYS A 10 10.60 -33.61 21.55
CA LYS A 10 10.69 -34.47 22.74
C LYS A 10 10.50 -33.72 24.06
N TRP A 11 10.93 -32.48 24.13
CA TRP A 11 10.87 -31.63 25.33
C TRP A 11 9.51 -30.99 25.59
N LEU A 12 8.65 -30.83 24.55
CA LEU A 12 7.28 -30.31 24.66
C LEU A 12 6.20 -31.41 24.61
N ARG A 13 6.53 -32.58 24.09
CA ARG A 13 5.60 -33.67 23.85
C ARG A 13 4.85 -34.10 25.11
N HIS A 14 5.48 -34.00 26.30
CA HIS A 14 4.95 -34.46 27.56
C HIS A 14 4.12 -33.43 28.33
N ILE A 15 3.95 -32.23 27.78
CA ILE A 15 3.14 -31.18 28.43
C ILE A 15 1.71 -31.29 27.92
N ASP A 16 0.84 -31.95 28.68
CA ASP A 16 -0.53 -32.25 28.27
C ASP A 16 -1.42 -31.01 28.07
N ASP A 17 -1.14 -29.94 28.80
CA ASP A 17 -1.89 -28.67 28.65
C ASP A 17 -1.69 -27.99 27.32
N ILE A 18 -0.56 -28.22 26.67
CA ILE A 18 -0.27 -27.67 25.34
C ILE A 18 -0.71 -28.67 24.28
N THR A 19 -1.79 -28.39 23.59
CA THR A 19 -2.30 -29.23 22.51
C THR A 19 -1.62 -28.94 21.19
N MET A 20 -1.31 -27.68 20.92
CA MET A 20 -0.65 -27.22 19.70
C MET A 20 0.31 -26.07 20.02
N LEU A 21 1.50 -26.14 19.47
CA LEU A 21 2.44 -25.03 19.44
C LEU A 21 3.19 -25.06 18.12
N LYS A 22 2.88 -24.11 17.24
CA LYS A 22 3.41 -24.05 15.89
C LYS A 22 3.97 -22.65 15.62
N LEU A 23 5.19 -22.57 15.12
CA LEU A 23 5.78 -21.35 14.58
C LEU A 23 5.71 -21.36 13.08
N ARG A 24 5.42 -20.23 12.48
CA ARG A 24 5.35 -20.02 11.03
C ARG A 24 6.18 -18.81 10.64
N THR A 25 6.85 -18.89 9.51
CA THR A 25 7.46 -17.74 8.86
C THR A 25 7.33 -17.86 7.35
N GLY A 26 7.20 -16.73 6.70
CA GLY A 26 7.07 -16.66 5.27
C GLY A 26 7.69 -15.39 4.69
N TYR A 27 8.15 -15.52 3.47
CA TYR A 27 8.53 -14.39 2.63
C TYR A 27 7.86 -14.54 1.28
N GLY A 28 7.29 -13.46 0.77
CA GLY A 28 6.66 -13.41 -0.53
C GLY A 28 6.91 -12.09 -1.22
N CYS A 29 6.93 -12.13 -2.54
CA CYS A 29 7.03 -10.96 -3.40
C CYS A 29 5.87 -11.00 -4.39
N SER A 30 5.18 -9.88 -4.56
CA SER A 30 4.07 -9.73 -5.50
C SER A 30 4.19 -8.44 -6.29
N GLY A 31 3.80 -8.49 -7.57
CA GLY A 31 3.70 -7.32 -8.44
C GLY A 31 2.27 -6.78 -8.50
N ASN A 32 2.14 -5.46 -8.58
CA ASN A 32 0.86 -4.76 -8.79
C ASN A 32 0.93 -3.95 -10.08
N LEU A 33 0.03 -4.25 -11.02
CA LEU A 33 -0.12 -3.56 -12.30
C LEU A 33 -1.23 -2.50 -12.29
N GLY A 34 -1.97 -2.35 -11.21
CA GLY A 34 -3.19 -1.54 -11.13
C GLY A 34 -3.03 -0.06 -11.48
N GLY A 35 -1.81 0.47 -11.44
CA GLY A 35 -1.50 1.86 -11.81
C GLY A 35 -1.08 2.06 -13.27
N ILE A 36 -0.91 0.98 -14.05
CA ILE A 36 -0.45 1.04 -15.43
C ILE A 36 -1.62 0.73 -16.37
N SER A 37 -2.06 1.71 -17.14
CA SER A 37 -3.04 1.50 -18.18
C SER A 37 -2.39 1.03 -19.48
N SER A 38 -3.18 0.42 -20.37
CA SER A 38 -2.73 0.01 -21.71
C SER A 38 -2.10 1.19 -22.44
N TYR A 39 -1.00 0.93 -23.14
CA TYR A 39 -0.25 1.92 -23.94
C TYR A 39 0.40 3.07 -23.14
N THR A 40 0.50 3.01 -21.80
CA THR A 40 1.14 4.08 -21.00
C THR A 40 2.64 4.18 -21.30
N THR A 41 3.27 3.08 -21.68
CA THR A 41 4.70 3.01 -22.07
C THR A 41 4.97 3.48 -23.49
N MET A 42 3.94 3.75 -24.29
CA MET A 42 4.07 4.09 -25.71
C MET A 42 3.74 5.56 -25.96
N ASN A 43 4.38 6.10 -26.99
CA ASN A 43 3.99 7.39 -27.56
C ASN A 43 2.61 7.26 -28.20
N THR A 44 1.62 7.88 -27.60
CA THR A 44 0.26 7.94 -28.14
C THR A 44 -0.06 9.35 -28.59
N VAL A 45 -0.59 9.45 -29.80
CA VAL A 45 -0.98 10.72 -30.41
C VAL A 45 -2.48 10.75 -30.68
N ARG A 46 -3.05 11.93 -30.62
CA ARG A 46 -4.46 12.19 -30.95
C ARG A 46 -4.55 13.42 -31.82
N GLN A 47 -5.61 13.54 -32.59
CA GLN A 47 -5.96 14.79 -33.26
C GLN A 47 -6.03 15.92 -32.25
N ASN A 48 -5.21 16.97 -32.46
CA ASN A 48 -5.04 18.09 -31.54
C ASN A 48 -5.60 19.41 -32.08
N GLY A 49 -6.05 19.41 -33.34
CA GLY A 49 -6.62 20.60 -33.97
C GLY A 49 -6.56 20.54 -35.46
N ILE A 50 -6.93 21.65 -36.09
CA ILE A 50 -6.85 21.86 -37.54
C ILE A 50 -6.07 23.16 -37.77
N VAL A 51 -5.05 23.10 -38.59
CA VAL A 51 -4.24 24.26 -39.01
C VAL A 51 -4.49 24.52 -40.51
N SER A 52 -4.69 25.78 -40.83
CA SER A 52 -4.78 26.18 -42.26
C SER A 52 -3.37 26.51 -42.76
N ILE A 53 -2.93 25.76 -43.77
CA ILE A 53 -1.65 25.96 -44.47
C ILE A 53 -1.98 26.18 -45.95
N ASN A 54 -1.61 27.34 -46.49
CA ASN A 54 -1.87 27.68 -47.91
C ASN A 54 -3.34 27.49 -48.32
N SER A 55 -4.28 27.93 -47.47
CA SER A 55 -5.74 27.79 -47.65
C SER A 55 -6.25 26.35 -47.64
N SER A 56 -5.43 25.38 -47.29
CA SER A 56 -5.85 23.98 -47.06
C SER A 56 -5.91 23.67 -45.56
N SER A 57 -7.00 23.06 -45.10
CA SER A 57 -7.16 22.63 -43.74
C SER A 57 -6.42 21.31 -43.51
N THR A 58 -5.46 21.31 -42.62
CA THR A 58 -4.66 20.11 -42.25
C THR A 58 -4.91 19.76 -40.80
N VAL A 59 -5.18 18.48 -40.54
CA VAL A 59 -5.33 17.94 -39.19
C VAL A 59 -3.96 17.87 -38.51
N THR A 60 -3.86 18.41 -37.32
CA THR A 60 -2.66 18.28 -36.48
C THR A 60 -2.81 17.14 -35.49
N MET A 61 -1.71 16.41 -35.30
CA MET A 61 -1.61 15.34 -34.30
C MET A 61 -0.69 15.81 -33.20
N GLY A 62 -1.11 15.58 -31.95
CA GLY A 62 -0.32 15.89 -30.77
C GLY A 62 -0.25 14.70 -29.82
N MET A 63 0.82 14.62 -29.04
CA MET A 63 0.94 13.66 -27.95
C MET A 63 -0.19 13.92 -26.97
N ILE A 64 -0.64 12.90 -26.25
CA ILE A 64 -1.70 13.03 -25.24
C ILE A 64 -1.14 13.00 -23.82
N ARG A 65 0.10 12.59 -23.65
CA ARG A 65 0.84 12.50 -22.37
C ARG A 65 2.32 12.28 -22.63
N ASN A 66 3.14 12.49 -21.61
CA ASN A 66 4.50 12.00 -21.63
C ASN A 66 4.48 10.46 -21.52
N ASN A 67 5.25 9.80 -22.35
CA ASN A 67 5.47 8.37 -22.25
C ASN A 67 6.67 8.07 -21.35
N ASN A 68 6.63 6.93 -20.69
CA ASN A 68 7.78 6.37 -19.99
C ASN A 68 7.92 4.89 -20.39
N PRO A 69 8.92 4.55 -21.21
CA PRO A 69 9.13 3.17 -21.67
C PRO A 69 9.61 2.25 -20.54
N ASP A 70 10.19 2.81 -19.46
CA ASP A 70 10.74 2.07 -18.32
C ASP A 70 9.72 1.78 -17.22
N LEU A 71 8.43 2.06 -17.49
CA LEU A 71 7.38 1.73 -16.53
C LEU A 71 7.33 0.23 -16.25
N LYS A 72 7.31 -0.10 -14.99
CA LYS A 72 7.20 -1.46 -14.47
C LYS A 72 6.12 -1.54 -13.38
N TRP A 73 5.76 -2.75 -12.99
CA TRP A 73 4.84 -2.97 -11.87
C TRP A 73 5.45 -2.55 -10.55
N GLU A 74 4.61 -2.09 -9.65
CA GLU A 74 5.01 -1.91 -8.25
C GLU A 74 5.32 -3.27 -7.62
N THR A 75 6.40 -3.35 -6.87
CA THR A 75 6.84 -4.59 -6.22
C THR A 75 6.60 -4.51 -4.72
N ARG A 76 5.82 -5.44 -4.18
CA ARG A 76 5.59 -5.59 -2.75
C ARG A 76 6.26 -6.84 -2.22
N SER A 77 7.24 -6.68 -1.36
CA SER A 77 7.90 -7.74 -0.61
C SER A 77 7.33 -7.79 0.80
N THR A 78 6.87 -8.96 1.24
CA THR A 78 6.27 -9.15 2.56
C THR A 78 7.00 -10.28 3.28
N TRP A 79 7.40 -10.03 4.50
CA TRP A 79 7.87 -11.02 5.46
C TRP A 79 6.88 -11.12 6.61
N ASN A 80 6.56 -12.34 7.03
CA ASN A 80 5.67 -12.61 8.15
C ASN A 80 6.26 -13.66 9.08
N ILE A 81 5.94 -13.54 10.35
CA ILE A 81 6.21 -14.52 11.39
C ILE A 81 4.95 -14.67 12.24
N GLY A 82 4.58 -15.91 12.52
CA GLY A 82 3.39 -16.20 13.29
C GLY A 82 3.59 -17.37 14.27
N ALA A 83 2.76 -17.39 15.29
CA ALA A 83 2.68 -18.46 16.27
C ALA A 83 1.22 -18.87 16.47
N ASP A 84 0.98 -20.18 16.48
CA ASP A 84 -0.30 -20.79 16.80
C ASP A 84 -0.15 -21.59 18.08
N VAL A 85 -0.99 -21.30 19.08
CA VAL A 85 -0.97 -21.94 20.41
C VAL A 85 -2.34 -22.53 20.70
N GLY A 86 -2.42 -23.79 20.96
CA GLY A 86 -3.62 -24.50 21.43
C GLY A 86 -3.40 -25.06 22.83
N LEU A 87 -4.32 -24.76 23.75
CA LEU A 87 -4.27 -25.21 25.12
C LEU A 87 -5.53 -25.98 25.51
N TRP A 88 -5.39 -26.89 26.47
CA TRP A 88 -6.49 -27.66 27.08
C TRP A 88 -7.40 -28.32 26.03
N ASN A 89 -6.81 -29.18 25.18
CA ASN A 89 -7.53 -29.83 24.07
C ASN A 89 -8.21 -28.84 23.13
N ASN A 90 -7.49 -27.75 22.80
CA ASN A 90 -7.95 -26.66 21.93
C ASN A 90 -9.17 -25.88 22.47
N ARG A 91 -9.44 -25.93 23.79
CA ARG A 91 -10.44 -25.04 24.40
C ARG A 91 -10.03 -23.58 24.35
N LEU A 92 -8.73 -23.31 24.30
CA LEU A 92 -8.17 -22.01 23.99
C LEU A 92 -7.22 -22.17 22.82
N VAL A 93 -7.53 -21.49 21.73
CA VAL A 93 -6.65 -21.37 20.56
C VAL A 93 -6.29 -19.90 20.39
N MET A 94 -5.01 -19.61 20.31
CA MET A 94 -4.48 -18.27 20.06
C MET A 94 -3.63 -18.31 18.81
N THR A 95 -3.78 -17.28 17.97
CA THR A 95 -2.92 -17.04 16.83
C THR A 95 -2.34 -15.64 16.98
N ALA A 96 -1.04 -15.47 16.73
CA ALA A 96 -0.39 -14.18 16.67
C ALA A 96 0.45 -14.13 15.42
N GLU A 97 0.29 -13.09 14.62
CA GLU A 97 1.05 -12.90 13.39
C GLU A 97 1.56 -11.46 13.30
N TYR A 98 2.86 -11.29 13.12
CA TYR A 98 3.47 -10.03 12.78
C TYR A 98 3.91 -10.06 11.32
N TYR A 99 3.61 -9.01 10.59
CA TYR A 99 4.07 -8.84 9.22
C TYR A 99 4.76 -7.49 9.01
N TYR A 100 5.73 -7.50 8.11
CA TYR A 100 6.35 -6.31 7.57
C TYR A 100 6.38 -6.41 6.05
N SER A 101 5.83 -5.42 5.37
CA SER A 101 5.88 -5.33 3.92
C SER A 101 6.48 -4.01 3.47
N LYS A 102 7.27 -4.06 2.41
CA LYS A 102 7.83 -2.91 1.72
C LYS A 102 7.38 -2.94 0.27
N THR A 103 6.75 -1.86 -0.17
CA THR A 103 6.44 -1.63 -1.59
C THR A 103 7.48 -0.68 -2.15
N THR A 104 8.08 -1.07 -3.25
CA THR A 104 9.05 -0.29 -4.03
C THR A 104 8.52 -0.08 -5.42
N ASP A 105 9.15 0.79 -6.17
CA ASP A 105 8.75 1.10 -7.54
C ASP A 105 7.29 1.59 -7.63
N MET A 106 6.82 2.30 -6.59
CA MET A 106 5.46 2.87 -6.60
C MET A 106 5.31 3.87 -7.72
N LEU A 107 4.21 3.76 -8.44
CA LEU A 107 3.85 4.66 -9.51
C LEU A 107 3.38 6.01 -8.96
N TYR A 108 3.98 7.07 -9.42
CA TYR A 108 3.58 8.42 -9.08
C TYR A 108 3.74 9.36 -10.29
N ALA A 109 2.86 10.35 -10.40
CA ALA A 109 2.92 11.36 -11.44
C ALA A 109 3.75 12.55 -10.96
N TYR A 110 4.97 12.66 -11.48
CA TYR A 110 5.94 13.71 -11.11
C TYR A 110 5.77 14.93 -11.99
N ASP A 111 6.01 16.10 -11.41
CA ASP A 111 6.13 17.36 -12.16
C ASP A 111 7.44 17.37 -12.93
N VAL A 112 7.36 17.67 -14.22
CA VAL A 112 8.51 17.74 -15.13
C VAL A 112 8.49 19.05 -15.91
N PRO A 113 9.66 19.60 -16.31
CA PRO A 113 9.72 20.85 -17.08
C PRO A 113 9.18 20.68 -18.50
N VAL A 114 8.49 21.69 -18.96
CA VAL A 114 8.03 21.80 -20.35
C VAL A 114 8.68 23.05 -20.98
N PRO A 115 9.58 22.91 -21.95
CA PRO A 115 10.22 21.71 -22.51
C PRO A 115 11.31 21.14 -21.58
N PRO A 116 11.87 19.95 -21.76
CA PRO A 116 11.80 19.13 -22.99
C PRO A 116 10.59 18.20 -23.06
N PHE A 117 9.87 18.00 -21.96
CA PHE A 117 8.66 17.16 -21.95
C PHE A 117 7.49 17.86 -22.65
N ALA A 118 6.57 17.08 -23.23
CA ALA A 118 5.38 17.61 -23.91
C ALA A 118 4.30 18.05 -22.91
N TYR A 119 4.29 17.49 -21.71
CA TYR A 119 3.38 17.78 -20.61
C TYR A 119 4.12 17.94 -19.30
N ASP A 120 3.50 18.60 -18.34
CA ASP A 120 4.04 18.91 -17.01
C ASP A 120 4.05 17.72 -16.06
N LYS A 121 3.48 16.56 -16.44
CA LYS A 121 3.43 15.34 -15.61
C LYS A 121 4.07 14.16 -16.34
N LEU A 122 4.90 13.41 -15.61
CA LEU A 122 5.48 12.14 -16.05
C LEU A 122 5.18 11.06 -15.01
N LEU A 123 4.62 9.93 -15.43
CA LEU A 123 4.43 8.78 -14.57
C LEU A 123 5.74 8.00 -14.46
N ALA A 124 6.23 7.77 -13.25
CA ALA A 124 7.47 7.03 -13.00
C ALA A 124 7.41 6.15 -11.75
N ASN A 125 8.23 5.08 -11.73
CA ASN A 125 8.33 4.12 -10.64
C ASN A 125 9.44 4.51 -9.65
N ILE A 126 9.19 5.51 -8.80
CA ILE A 126 10.23 6.04 -7.91
C ILE A 126 9.83 5.92 -6.43
N GLY A 127 8.54 5.90 -6.14
CA GLY A 127 8.02 5.89 -4.77
C GLY A 127 8.30 4.61 -3.99
N SER A 128 8.28 4.72 -2.68
CA SER A 128 8.33 3.56 -1.78
C SER A 128 7.55 3.78 -0.48
N MET A 129 6.95 2.71 0.03
CA MET A 129 6.23 2.71 1.30
C MET A 129 6.47 1.43 2.09
N SER A 130 6.24 1.49 3.39
CA SER A 130 6.22 0.32 4.26
C SER A 130 4.85 0.18 4.93
N ASN A 131 4.50 -1.06 5.24
CA ASN A 131 3.34 -1.41 6.05
C ASN A 131 3.72 -2.55 6.97
N GLN A 132 3.37 -2.43 8.26
CA GLN A 132 3.61 -3.45 9.26
C GLN A 132 2.40 -3.56 10.16
N GLY A 133 2.19 -4.75 10.72
CA GLY A 133 1.09 -4.98 11.63
C GLY A 133 1.28 -6.19 12.50
N LEU A 134 0.48 -6.22 13.57
CA LEU A 134 0.33 -7.33 14.49
C LEU A 134 -1.15 -7.73 14.51
N GLU A 135 -1.41 -8.99 14.24
CA GLU A 135 -2.75 -9.57 14.27
C GLU A 135 -2.79 -10.65 15.35
N ILE A 136 -3.79 -10.61 16.22
CA ILE A 136 -3.96 -11.58 17.30
C ILE A 136 -5.38 -12.08 17.25
N GLY A 137 -5.53 -13.40 17.11
CA GLY A 137 -6.80 -14.10 17.14
C GLY A 137 -6.92 -14.95 18.41
N PHE A 138 -8.10 -14.96 19.01
CA PHE A 138 -8.45 -15.82 20.13
C PHE A 138 -9.73 -16.59 19.80
N SER A 139 -9.72 -17.87 20.08
CA SER A 139 -10.91 -18.72 20.08
C SER A 139 -10.96 -19.48 21.37
N VAL A 140 -12.02 -19.28 22.16
CA VAL A 140 -12.17 -19.86 23.48
C VAL A 140 -13.49 -20.60 23.56
N THR A 141 -13.46 -21.86 24.02
CA THR A 141 -14.62 -22.70 24.31
C THR A 141 -14.74 -22.93 25.82
N PRO A 142 -15.25 -21.93 26.58
CA PRO A 142 -15.31 -22.04 28.05
C PRO A 142 -16.28 -23.08 28.53
N VAL A 143 -17.33 -23.36 27.79
CA VAL A 143 -18.34 -24.38 28.11
C VAL A 143 -18.48 -25.34 26.96
N GLN A 144 -18.25 -26.62 27.22
CA GLN A 144 -18.48 -27.71 26.30
C GLN A 144 -19.11 -28.88 27.07
N LYS A 145 -20.42 -28.98 26.94
CA LYS A 145 -21.26 -30.05 27.51
C LYS A 145 -22.08 -30.71 26.43
N LYS A 146 -22.69 -31.85 26.72
CA LYS A 146 -23.47 -32.64 25.77
C LYS A 146 -24.56 -31.82 25.04
N ASP A 147 -25.22 -30.91 25.80
CA ASP A 147 -26.38 -30.17 25.29
C ASP A 147 -26.12 -28.66 25.20
N MET A 148 -24.87 -28.19 25.47
CA MET A 148 -24.53 -26.78 25.42
C MET A 148 -23.05 -26.58 25.13
N GLU A 149 -22.78 -25.74 24.12
CA GLU A 149 -21.43 -25.29 23.76
C GLU A 149 -21.41 -23.77 23.63
N LEU A 150 -20.41 -23.13 24.22
CA LEU A 150 -20.18 -21.67 24.08
C LEU A 150 -18.82 -21.45 23.45
N ASN A 151 -18.80 -20.83 22.25
CA ASN A 151 -17.60 -20.45 21.55
C ASN A 151 -17.52 -18.92 21.47
N ILE A 152 -16.39 -18.36 21.90
CA ILE A 152 -16.10 -16.92 21.83
C ILE A 152 -14.87 -16.75 20.94
N ASN A 153 -15.05 -15.96 19.88
CA ASN A 153 -13.97 -15.62 18.95
C ASN A 153 -13.73 -14.10 18.98
N MET A 154 -12.47 -13.71 19.07
CA MET A 154 -12.06 -12.31 19.04
C MET A 154 -10.82 -12.14 18.18
N ASN A 155 -10.80 -11.10 17.36
CA ASN A 155 -9.66 -10.72 16.54
C ASN A 155 -9.28 -9.28 16.85
N LEU A 156 -7.98 -9.05 17.06
CA LEU A 156 -7.38 -7.75 17.25
C LEU A 156 -6.33 -7.54 16.15
N ALA A 157 -6.39 -6.40 15.49
CA ALA A 157 -5.42 -6.03 14.49
C ALA A 157 -4.89 -4.62 14.76
N TRP A 158 -3.59 -4.47 14.75
CA TRP A 158 -2.91 -3.19 14.79
C TRP A 158 -2.02 -3.09 13.57
N GLN A 159 -2.12 -1.97 12.83
CA GLN A 159 -1.32 -1.74 11.64
C GLN A 159 -0.77 -0.32 11.60
N LYS A 160 0.39 -0.18 10.98
CA LYS A 160 1.04 1.10 10.74
C LYS A 160 1.66 1.09 9.35
N ASN A 161 1.23 2.02 8.51
CA ASN A 161 1.87 2.28 7.23
C ASN A 161 2.72 3.56 7.30
N LYS A 162 3.68 3.68 6.41
CA LYS A 162 4.56 4.83 6.31
C LYS A 162 5.01 5.02 4.85
N LEU A 163 4.82 6.21 4.34
CA LEU A 163 5.42 6.63 3.08
C LEU A 163 6.91 6.89 3.30
N LEU A 164 7.77 6.16 2.62
CA LEU A 164 9.22 6.24 2.84
C LEU A 164 9.86 7.29 1.96
N SER A 165 9.51 7.32 0.68
CA SER A 165 10.08 8.25 -0.30
C SER A 165 9.13 8.45 -1.48
N LEU A 166 9.15 9.65 -2.04
CA LEU A 166 8.61 10.02 -3.35
C LEU A 166 9.67 10.73 -4.19
N SER A 167 10.94 10.47 -3.93
CA SER A 167 12.08 11.06 -4.65
C SER A 167 13.00 9.97 -5.17
N GLY A 168 13.67 10.24 -6.28
CA GLY A 168 14.62 9.36 -6.92
C GLY A 168 15.09 9.93 -8.25
N GLU A 169 15.72 9.10 -9.08
CA GLU A 169 16.32 9.50 -10.33
C GLU A 169 15.61 8.82 -11.51
N TYR A 170 15.38 9.57 -12.57
CA TYR A 170 14.89 9.10 -13.85
C TYR A 170 15.68 9.75 -14.99
N GLU A 171 16.36 8.96 -15.83
CA GLU A 171 17.20 9.43 -16.94
C GLU A 171 18.20 10.54 -16.56
N GLY A 172 18.83 10.42 -15.37
CA GLY A 172 19.79 11.41 -14.87
C GLY A 172 19.17 12.66 -14.25
N MET A 173 17.83 12.78 -14.27
CA MET A 173 17.12 13.86 -13.60
C MET A 173 16.68 13.45 -12.19
N GLN A 174 16.96 14.30 -11.21
CA GLN A 174 16.40 14.13 -9.87
C GLN A 174 14.92 14.50 -9.90
N MET A 175 14.08 13.50 -9.62
CA MET A 175 12.64 13.67 -9.50
C MET A 175 12.23 13.65 -8.04
N SER A 176 11.45 14.62 -7.63
CA SER A 176 10.92 14.71 -6.28
C SER A 176 9.49 15.22 -6.35
N ALA A 177 8.57 14.49 -5.74
CA ALA A 177 7.28 15.08 -5.41
C ALA A 177 7.43 15.99 -4.20
N ALA A 178 6.53 16.96 -4.06
CA ALA A 178 6.48 17.77 -2.86
C ALA A 178 6.34 16.90 -1.61
N ASP A 179 7.07 17.22 -0.54
CA ASP A 179 7.02 16.48 0.73
C ASP A 179 5.61 16.43 1.32
N VAL A 180 4.79 17.42 0.95
CA VAL A 180 3.38 17.54 1.36
C VAL A 180 2.53 17.74 0.11
N THR A 181 1.74 16.76 -0.24
CA THR A 181 0.86 16.78 -1.42
C THR A 181 -0.59 16.62 -0.99
N ALA A 182 -1.46 17.52 -1.45
CA ALA A 182 -2.89 17.42 -1.21
C ALA A 182 -3.50 16.23 -1.97
N MET A 183 -4.25 15.37 -1.28
CA MET A 183 -4.90 14.20 -1.86
C MET A 183 -6.41 14.36 -1.98
N GLY A 184 -7.03 15.13 -1.12
CA GLY A 184 -8.47 15.30 -1.13
C GLY A 184 -8.97 16.38 -0.20
N GLY A 185 -10.13 16.91 -0.53
CA GLY A 185 -10.84 17.95 0.19
C GLY A 185 -12.14 17.48 0.80
N LEU A 186 -12.73 18.33 1.63
CA LEU A 186 -14.10 18.18 2.11
C LEU A 186 -15.06 18.72 1.04
N SER A 187 -15.89 17.85 0.49
CA SER A 187 -17.01 18.29 -0.34
C SER A 187 -18.15 18.79 0.56
N GLY A 188 -18.70 19.96 0.24
CA GLY A 188 -19.86 20.52 0.96
C GLY A 188 -19.52 21.41 2.16
N ALA A 189 -18.27 21.80 2.35
CA ALA A 189 -17.84 22.72 3.44
C ALA A 189 -18.37 24.17 3.31
N GLY A 190 -19.14 24.47 2.28
CA GLY A 190 -19.77 25.79 2.05
C GLY A 190 -18.76 26.89 1.75
N GLN A 191 -19.24 28.14 1.64
CA GLN A 191 -18.43 29.34 1.33
C GLN A 191 -17.43 29.69 2.45
N HIS A 192 -17.57 29.14 3.64
CA HIS A 192 -16.71 29.41 4.80
C HIS A 192 -15.63 28.35 5.04
N GLY A 193 -15.63 27.27 4.26
CA GLY A 193 -14.56 26.27 4.29
C GLY A 193 -13.32 26.76 3.57
N GLY A 194 -12.51 27.54 4.24
CA GLY A 194 -11.28 28.12 3.68
C GLY A 194 -10.20 27.10 3.28
N TYR A 195 -10.44 25.79 3.50
CA TYR A 195 -9.52 24.71 3.19
C TYR A 195 -10.23 23.62 2.39
N ASN A 196 -10.03 23.65 1.08
CA ASN A 196 -10.57 22.63 0.19
C ASN A 196 -9.87 21.27 0.39
N ASN A 197 -8.64 21.27 0.84
CA ASN A 197 -7.85 20.05 1.05
C ASN A 197 -7.60 19.85 2.55
N VAL A 198 -7.95 18.67 3.05
CA VAL A 198 -7.78 18.27 4.46
C VAL A 198 -7.00 16.98 4.60
N VAL A 199 -6.90 16.18 3.52
CA VAL A 199 -6.14 14.95 3.47
C VAL A 199 -4.89 15.17 2.64
N TYR A 200 -3.76 14.84 3.23
CA TYR A 200 -2.45 15.04 2.63
C TYR A 200 -1.63 13.76 2.63
N GLN A 201 -0.77 13.66 1.65
CA GLN A 201 0.30 12.69 1.56
C GLN A 201 1.60 13.37 2.00
N ILE A 202 2.21 12.87 3.07
CA ILE A 202 3.41 13.47 3.66
C ILE A 202 4.47 12.38 3.79
N VAL A 203 5.65 12.62 3.22
CA VAL A 203 6.78 11.71 3.35
C VAL A 203 7.14 11.53 4.83
N GLY A 204 7.33 10.30 5.25
CA GLY A 204 7.59 9.96 6.65
C GLY A 204 6.37 9.74 7.52
N GLN A 205 5.16 10.01 7.02
CA GLN A 205 3.88 9.82 7.70
C GLN A 205 3.06 8.67 7.08
N PRO A 206 1.97 8.23 7.74
CA PRO A 206 0.99 7.34 7.11
C PRO A 206 0.38 7.95 5.85
N LEU A 207 -0.09 7.11 4.93
CA LEU A 207 -0.86 7.57 3.77
C LEU A 207 -2.18 8.18 4.22
N GLY A 208 -2.52 9.36 3.67
CA GLY A 208 -3.80 10.00 3.90
C GLY A 208 -3.95 10.59 5.31
N VAL A 209 -2.98 11.36 5.78
CA VAL A 209 -3.05 12.06 7.06
C VAL A 209 -3.92 13.31 6.96
N PHE A 210 -4.67 13.58 8.04
CA PHE A 210 -5.31 14.88 8.20
C PHE A 210 -4.26 15.94 8.58
N TYR A 211 -4.16 16.98 7.79
CA TYR A 211 -3.27 18.11 8.04
C TYR A 211 -4.07 19.40 8.02
N LEU A 212 -4.36 19.92 9.20
CA LEU A 212 -5.23 21.06 9.40
C LEU A 212 -4.56 22.08 10.32
N PRO A 213 -4.86 23.38 10.16
CA PRO A 213 -4.44 24.39 11.11
C PRO A 213 -5.00 24.08 12.51
N HIS A 214 -4.15 24.16 13.52
CA HIS A 214 -4.57 24.06 14.91
C HIS A 214 -5.05 25.45 15.38
N CYS A 215 -6.33 25.54 15.72
CA CYS A 215 -6.87 26.75 16.33
C CYS A 215 -6.33 26.85 17.79
N LYS A 216 -5.52 27.85 18.04
CA LYS A 216 -5.16 28.26 19.41
C LYS A 216 -6.27 29.19 19.88
N GLY A 217 -7.12 28.73 20.76
CA GLY A 217 -8.15 29.54 21.39
C GLY A 217 -7.58 30.70 22.19
#